data_37b8364fefcc62ea0c478d8419b61cbc
#
_entry.id   37b8364fefcc62ea0c478d8419b61cbc
#
_cell.length_a   1.000
_cell.length_b   1.000
_cell.length_c   1.000
_cell.angle_alpha   90.00
_cell.angle_beta   90.00
_cell.angle_gamma   90.00
#
_symmetry.space_group_name_H-M   'P 1'
#
loop_
_entity.id
_entity.type
_entity.pdbx_description
1 polymer ?
#
loop_
_entity_poly.entity_id
_entity_poly.type
_entity_poly.pdbx_seq_one_letter_code
_entity_poly.pdbx_strand_id
1 'polypeptide(L)'
;MAISTRQVKNKRDSNGVLTGRPGTVYDVNIKYTAPDGKKKSYAKKGFATKKEAAQHEAEMKTKLQNPGQVASITSQRKQTVAAYLNDWVESYARVNLRPSTYDGYKKTIANYINPYIGGVTLNQLTPAMVDKMFQQIIDKGLKPSTAAGAKRVLSVALSHARKYRYIETNAAKDTLTKFGKGDKTPDPYTPEQVKALMQRVEGTVWEMPVILGGLYGMRRSEILGLRWRNVDLENNTFDVTEQLPFKVPSKTKVIEEMAPPKSNGRKLPITELARPFFLKQLAMQEVQKEQAAKDGKPYYDNDLVVAKPDGAPIAASWVSSQFGKLLEDLDMPHIRFHDLRHTAATNMHQLTGDFYTVGEVLGHTLAGIGASLGLSMNFEAVTARYVDVRLERKKEVLDAYHSAVEKAAPEKPKEAEPKKGKRAAKKKHSEIDL
;
A
#
# COMPACT_ATOMS: atom_id res chain seq x y z
N MET A 1 9.12 0.44 56.06
CA MET A 1 9.82 1.31 55.09
C MET A 1 10.21 0.48 53.87
N ALA A 2 10.07 1.02 52.69
CA ALA A 2 10.44 0.28 51.45
C ALA A 2 11.95 0.38 51.12
N ILE A 3 12.67 1.30 51.74
CA ILE A 3 14.12 1.48 51.59
C ILE A 3 14.81 1.04 52.85
N SER A 4 15.75 0.12 52.74
CA SER A 4 16.65 -0.32 53.84
C SER A 4 18.10 0.00 53.48
N THR A 5 18.93 0.13 54.52
CA THR A 5 20.36 0.41 54.34
C THR A 5 21.18 -0.85 54.65
N ARG A 6 22.27 -1.06 53.93
CA ARG A 6 23.19 -2.17 54.10
C ARG A 6 24.63 -1.69 53.93
N GLN A 7 25.49 -2.12 54.84
CA GLN A 7 26.95 -1.91 54.75
C GLN A 7 27.57 -2.90 53.78
N VAL A 8 28.43 -2.44 52.88
CA VAL A 8 29.21 -3.27 51.96
C VAL A 8 30.70 -2.99 52.10
N LYS A 9 31.52 -4.03 51.97
CA LYS A 9 32.98 -3.91 52.04
C LYS A 9 33.57 -3.10 50.88
N ASN A 10 32.89 -3.11 49.71
CA ASN A 10 33.31 -2.40 48.52
C ASN A 10 32.09 -1.74 47.88
N LYS A 11 31.99 -0.41 47.96
CA LYS A 11 30.88 0.38 47.41
C LYS A 11 31.13 0.71 45.96
N ARG A 12 30.08 0.74 45.15
CA ARG A 12 30.12 1.29 43.79
C ARG A 12 29.82 2.79 43.80
N ASP A 13 30.43 3.54 42.87
CA ASP A 13 30.10 4.95 42.66
C ASP A 13 28.81 5.10 41.82
N SER A 14 28.42 6.33 41.48
CA SER A 14 27.25 6.64 40.68
C SER A 14 27.32 6.07 39.24
N ASN A 15 28.50 5.76 38.75
CA ASN A 15 28.75 5.18 37.44
C ASN A 15 28.85 3.64 37.48
N GLY A 16 28.62 3.03 38.66
CA GLY A 16 28.65 1.59 38.84
C GLY A 16 30.05 0.98 39.03
N VAL A 17 31.08 1.80 39.11
CA VAL A 17 32.50 1.35 39.34
C VAL A 17 32.76 1.07 40.79
N LEU A 18 33.47 -0.02 41.09
CA LEU A 18 33.89 -0.37 42.46
C LEU A 18 34.92 0.62 42.98
N THR A 19 34.62 1.27 44.12
CA THR A 19 35.49 2.31 44.69
C THR A 19 36.65 1.77 45.55
N GLY A 20 36.65 0.47 45.83
CA GLY A 20 37.63 -0.16 46.77
C GLY A 20 37.42 0.20 48.25
N ARG A 21 36.40 0.97 48.60
CA ARG A 21 36.14 1.46 49.97
C ARG A 21 34.83 0.92 50.52
N PRO A 22 34.75 0.64 51.83
CA PRO A 22 33.48 0.29 52.45
C PRO A 22 32.49 1.47 52.46
N GLY A 23 31.21 1.18 52.43
CA GLY A 23 30.20 2.25 52.47
C GLY A 23 28.78 1.71 52.56
N THR A 24 27.84 2.63 52.72
CA THR A 24 26.41 2.32 52.80
C THR A 24 25.80 2.29 51.42
N VAL A 25 25.03 1.25 51.15
CA VAL A 25 24.15 1.13 49.98
C VAL A 25 22.70 1.06 50.42
N TYR A 26 21.79 1.38 49.49
CA TYR A 26 20.36 1.42 49.76
C TYR A 26 19.67 0.34 48.93
N ASP A 27 18.83 -0.45 49.58
CA ASP A 27 18.07 -1.54 48.96
C ASP A 27 16.59 -1.17 49.01
N VAL A 28 15.87 -1.32 47.89
CA VAL A 28 14.43 -1.05 47.75
C VAL A 28 13.69 -2.37 47.81
N ASN A 29 12.68 -2.47 48.66
CA ASN A 29 11.78 -3.63 48.76
C ASN A 29 10.33 -3.19 48.90
N ILE A 30 9.53 -3.43 47.84
CA ILE A 30 8.12 -3.01 47.75
C ILE A 30 7.24 -4.24 47.80
N LYS A 31 6.36 -4.33 48.80
CA LYS A 31 5.30 -5.35 48.86
C LYS A 31 4.07 -4.86 48.09
N TYR A 32 3.49 -5.69 47.26
CA TYR A 32 2.30 -5.37 46.47
C TYR A 32 1.41 -6.60 46.31
N THR A 33 0.15 -6.38 45.97
CA THR A 33 -0.82 -7.45 45.64
C THR A 33 -0.86 -7.61 44.13
N ALA A 34 -0.55 -8.79 43.64
CA ALA A 34 -0.61 -9.11 42.22
C ALA A 34 -2.08 -9.27 41.74
N PRO A 35 -2.37 -9.25 40.41
CA PRO A 35 -3.72 -9.40 39.87
C PRO A 35 -4.42 -10.73 40.27
N ASP A 36 -3.64 -11.74 40.58
CA ASP A 36 -4.11 -13.05 41.09
C ASP A 36 -4.47 -13.02 42.59
N GLY A 37 -4.49 -11.83 43.20
CA GLY A 37 -4.77 -11.63 44.64
C GLY A 37 -3.63 -12.02 45.55
N LYS A 38 -2.52 -12.56 45.06
CA LYS A 38 -1.37 -13.00 45.90
C LYS A 38 -0.46 -11.83 46.24
N LYS A 39 -0.02 -11.82 47.53
CA LYS A 39 0.99 -10.85 47.96
C LYS A 39 2.36 -11.22 47.40
N LYS A 40 2.98 -10.32 46.70
CA LYS A 40 4.32 -10.43 46.11
C LYS A 40 5.23 -9.30 46.60
N SER A 41 6.55 -9.47 46.47
CA SER A 41 7.51 -8.42 46.75
C SER A 41 8.42 -8.18 45.56
N TYR A 42 8.70 -6.89 45.33
CA TYR A 42 9.73 -6.44 44.38
C TYR A 42 10.94 -5.99 45.20
N ALA A 43 12.12 -6.48 44.86
CA ALA A 43 13.36 -6.07 45.51
C ALA A 43 14.42 -5.70 44.48
N LYS A 44 15.08 -4.53 44.68
CA LYS A 44 16.28 -4.13 43.95
C LYS A 44 17.29 -3.58 44.94
N LYS A 45 18.50 -4.11 44.87
CA LYS A 45 19.56 -3.86 45.87
C LYS A 45 20.70 -3.04 45.28
N GLY A 46 21.41 -2.28 46.15
CA GLY A 46 22.71 -1.72 45.82
C GLY A 46 22.70 -0.33 45.20
N PHE A 47 21.69 0.51 45.44
CA PHE A 47 21.75 1.91 45.03
C PHE A 47 22.84 2.67 45.79
N ALA A 48 23.59 3.49 45.07
CA ALA A 48 24.72 4.24 45.63
C ALA A 48 24.25 5.37 46.57
N THR A 49 23.08 5.95 46.31
CA THR A 49 22.52 7.06 47.12
C THR A 49 21.06 6.80 47.52
N LYS A 50 20.65 7.40 48.64
CA LYS A 50 19.26 7.36 49.12
C LYS A 50 18.29 8.02 48.12
N LYS A 51 18.76 9.03 47.42
CA LYS A 51 17.96 9.76 46.40
C LYS A 51 17.60 8.86 45.21
N GLU A 52 18.59 8.12 44.68
CA GLU A 52 18.37 7.14 43.63
C GLU A 52 17.43 6.02 44.06
N ALA A 53 17.59 5.50 45.26
CA ALA A 53 16.71 4.48 45.82
C ALA A 53 15.27 5.01 45.96
N ALA A 54 15.08 6.25 46.43
CA ALA A 54 13.77 6.87 46.58
C ALA A 54 13.10 7.16 45.26
N GLN A 55 13.83 7.63 44.25
CA GLN A 55 13.34 7.83 42.91
C GLN A 55 12.88 6.51 42.29
N HIS A 56 13.69 5.47 42.41
CA HIS A 56 13.35 4.13 41.94
C HIS A 56 12.15 3.52 42.69
N GLU A 57 12.06 3.73 44.00
CA GLU A 57 10.88 3.32 44.77
C GLU A 57 9.62 3.99 44.28
N ALA A 58 9.62 5.31 44.07
CA ALA A 58 8.46 6.06 43.54
C ALA A 58 8.01 5.57 42.15
N GLU A 59 8.96 5.39 41.24
CA GLU A 59 8.69 4.84 39.90
C GLU A 59 8.08 3.43 39.97
N MET A 60 8.63 2.57 40.82
CA MET A 60 8.16 1.20 40.98
C MET A 60 6.81 1.11 41.69
N LYS A 61 6.53 1.97 42.69
CA LYS A 61 5.22 2.04 43.33
C LYS A 61 4.14 2.43 42.31
N THR A 62 4.38 3.43 41.47
CA THR A 62 3.45 3.83 40.39
C THR A 62 3.22 2.70 39.40
N LYS A 63 4.28 1.96 39.05
CA LYS A 63 4.18 0.80 38.17
C LYS A 63 3.41 -0.37 38.79
N LEU A 64 3.56 -0.60 40.09
CA LEU A 64 2.98 -1.72 40.84
C LEU A 64 1.52 -1.44 41.31
N GLN A 65 1.08 -0.18 41.35
CA GLN A 65 -0.31 0.20 41.63
C GLN A 65 -1.31 -0.28 40.54
N ASN A 66 -0.81 -0.58 39.34
CA ASN A 66 -1.59 -1.22 38.28
C ASN A 66 -0.97 -2.58 37.87
N PRO A 67 -1.06 -3.60 38.73
CA PRO A 67 -0.32 -4.86 38.56
C PRO A 67 -0.72 -5.66 37.33
N GLY A 68 -1.96 -5.54 36.86
CA GLY A 68 -2.42 -6.17 35.60
C GLY A 68 -1.72 -5.62 34.38
N GLN A 69 -1.53 -4.31 34.32
CA GLN A 69 -0.79 -3.66 33.23
C GLN A 69 0.70 -4.02 33.28
N VAL A 70 1.30 -4.08 34.45
CA VAL A 70 2.74 -4.38 34.62
C VAL A 70 3.06 -5.83 34.25
N ALA A 71 2.24 -6.79 34.64
CA ALA A 71 2.42 -8.20 34.27
C ALA A 71 2.28 -8.40 32.77
N SER A 72 1.28 -7.78 32.15
CA SER A 72 1.08 -7.79 30.70
C SER A 72 2.24 -7.12 29.95
N ILE A 73 2.64 -5.92 30.38
CA ILE A 73 3.78 -5.20 29.76
C ILE A 73 5.08 -6.01 29.91
N THR A 74 5.33 -6.65 31.04
CA THR A 74 6.55 -7.42 31.28
C THR A 74 6.59 -8.69 30.43
N SER A 75 5.47 -9.38 30.26
CA SER A 75 5.38 -10.55 29.38
C SER A 75 5.56 -10.17 27.91
N GLN A 76 4.92 -9.10 27.49
CA GLN A 76 5.02 -8.57 26.12
C GLN A 76 6.45 -8.07 25.78
N ARG A 77 7.17 -7.50 26.74
CA ARG A 77 8.58 -7.11 26.56
C ARG A 77 9.53 -8.29 26.36
N LYS A 78 9.19 -9.46 26.90
CA LYS A 78 10.00 -10.70 26.78
C LYS A 78 9.67 -11.53 25.55
N GLN A 79 8.58 -11.22 24.83
CA GLN A 79 8.25 -11.95 23.61
C GLN A 79 9.24 -11.64 22.46
N THR A 80 9.32 -12.54 21.50
CA THR A 80 10.13 -12.32 20.30
C THR A 80 9.48 -11.30 19.37
N VAL A 81 10.27 -10.68 18.49
CA VAL A 81 9.78 -9.79 17.43
C VAL A 81 8.74 -10.50 16.55
N ALA A 82 8.98 -11.78 16.18
CA ALA A 82 8.03 -12.56 15.40
C ALA A 82 6.69 -12.77 16.13
N ALA A 83 6.73 -13.12 17.40
CA ALA A 83 5.51 -13.30 18.19
C ALA A 83 4.71 -12.00 18.30
N TYR A 84 5.40 -10.88 18.60
CA TYR A 84 4.78 -9.56 18.65
C TYR A 84 4.16 -9.15 17.30
N LEU A 85 4.89 -9.28 16.21
CA LEU A 85 4.43 -8.85 14.89
C LEU A 85 3.24 -9.69 14.40
N ASN A 86 3.24 -10.99 14.66
CA ASN A 86 2.13 -11.88 14.32
C ASN A 86 0.86 -11.54 15.14
N ASP A 87 1.01 -11.30 16.44
CA ASP A 87 -0.10 -10.85 17.28
C ASP A 87 -0.62 -9.47 16.84
N TRP A 88 0.27 -8.51 16.60
CA TRP A 88 -0.08 -7.16 16.16
C TRP A 88 -0.81 -7.16 14.80
N VAL A 89 -0.39 -8.00 13.85
CA VAL A 89 -1.04 -8.05 12.54
C VAL A 89 -2.44 -8.65 12.61
N GLU A 90 -2.66 -9.64 13.50
CA GLU A 90 -3.97 -10.26 13.65
C GLU A 90 -4.91 -9.44 14.53
N SER A 91 -4.42 -8.85 15.62
CA SER A 91 -5.26 -8.10 16.57
C SER A 91 -5.55 -6.68 16.11
N TYR A 92 -4.56 -5.96 15.57
CA TYR A 92 -4.70 -4.57 15.16
C TYR A 92 -4.89 -4.41 13.65
N ALA A 93 -3.96 -4.95 12.83
CA ALA A 93 -3.95 -4.64 11.40
C ALA A 93 -5.18 -5.24 10.68
N ARG A 94 -5.61 -6.43 11.07
CA ARG A 94 -6.80 -7.09 10.51
C ARG A 94 -8.08 -6.28 10.74
N VAL A 95 -8.21 -5.65 11.90
CA VAL A 95 -9.42 -4.91 12.30
C VAL A 95 -9.43 -3.48 11.75
N ASN A 96 -8.26 -2.82 11.75
CA ASN A 96 -8.16 -1.38 11.50
C ASN A 96 -7.69 -1.02 10.09
N LEU A 97 -7.17 -1.97 9.31
CA LEU A 97 -6.63 -1.70 7.99
C LEU A 97 -7.46 -2.36 6.89
N ARG A 98 -7.39 -1.80 5.69
CA ARG A 98 -8.02 -2.41 4.51
C ARG A 98 -7.44 -3.82 4.27
N PRO A 99 -8.25 -4.79 3.78
CA PRO A 99 -7.82 -6.17 3.56
C PRO A 99 -6.52 -6.31 2.75
N SER A 100 -6.33 -5.47 1.73
CA SER A 100 -5.10 -5.46 0.92
C SER A 100 -3.86 -5.01 1.70
N THR A 101 -4.01 -4.05 2.62
CA THR A 101 -2.92 -3.57 3.48
C THR A 101 -2.56 -4.62 4.52
N TYR A 102 -3.56 -5.22 5.16
CA TYR A 102 -3.38 -6.34 6.09
C TYR A 102 -2.60 -7.50 5.44
N ASP A 103 -3.02 -7.94 4.25
CA ASP A 103 -2.37 -9.03 3.51
C ASP A 103 -0.93 -8.66 3.12
N GLY A 104 -0.71 -7.41 2.68
CA GLY A 104 0.61 -6.88 2.38
C GLY A 104 1.53 -6.85 3.61
N TYR A 105 1.02 -6.43 4.76
CA TYR A 105 1.78 -6.43 6.02
C TYR A 105 2.12 -7.85 6.45
N LYS A 106 1.17 -8.78 6.41
CA LYS A 106 1.37 -10.20 6.74
C LYS A 106 2.48 -10.83 5.88
N LYS A 107 2.42 -10.61 4.55
CA LYS A 107 3.46 -11.08 3.63
C LYS A 107 4.83 -10.43 3.89
N THR A 108 4.85 -9.13 4.16
CA THR A 108 6.10 -8.41 4.45
C THR A 108 6.74 -8.92 5.74
N ILE A 109 5.97 -9.13 6.78
CA ILE A 109 6.45 -9.68 8.05
C ILE A 109 7.02 -11.08 7.86
N ALA A 110 6.26 -11.97 7.20
CA ALA A 110 6.66 -13.35 6.98
C ALA A 110 7.93 -13.49 6.12
N ASN A 111 8.02 -12.73 5.04
CA ASN A 111 9.06 -12.91 4.02
C ASN A 111 10.30 -12.04 4.25
N TYR A 112 10.16 -10.86 4.87
CA TYR A 112 11.22 -9.84 4.88
C TYR A 112 11.60 -9.34 6.29
N ILE A 113 10.88 -9.71 7.36
CA ILE A 113 11.21 -9.30 8.71
C ILE A 113 11.55 -10.51 9.59
N ASN A 114 10.61 -11.45 9.73
CA ASN A 114 10.76 -12.61 10.60
C ASN A 114 12.00 -13.47 10.29
N PRO A 115 12.39 -13.70 9.01
CA PRO A 115 13.57 -14.52 8.71
C PRO A 115 14.89 -13.95 9.25
N TYR A 116 14.95 -12.66 9.55
CA TYR A 116 16.21 -11.99 9.94
C TYR A 116 16.25 -11.59 11.41
N ILE A 117 15.16 -11.04 11.94
CA ILE A 117 15.09 -10.50 13.29
C ILE A 117 13.96 -11.11 14.14
N GLY A 118 13.19 -12.05 13.58
CA GLY A 118 12.02 -12.62 14.26
C GLY A 118 12.32 -13.32 15.57
N GLY A 119 13.50 -13.93 15.70
CA GLY A 119 13.96 -14.59 16.93
C GLY A 119 14.49 -13.66 18.01
N VAL A 120 14.71 -12.38 17.70
CA VAL A 120 15.21 -11.39 18.66
C VAL A 120 14.10 -11.05 19.67
N THR A 121 14.44 -10.92 20.95
CA THR A 121 13.49 -10.44 21.96
C THR A 121 13.14 -8.96 21.70
N LEU A 122 11.87 -8.61 21.77
CA LEU A 122 11.36 -7.31 21.38
C LEU A 122 12.06 -6.12 22.04
N ASN A 123 12.38 -6.24 23.33
CA ASN A 123 13.10 -5.20 24.09
C ASN A 123 14.61 -5.17 23.85
N GLN A 124 15.16 -6.15 23.14
CA GLN A 124 16.58 -6.24 22.77
C GLN A 124 16.82 -5.84 21.31
N LEU A 125 15.77 -5.54 20.55
CA LEU A 125 15.89 -5.12 19.17
C LEU A 125 16.57 -3.75 19.10
N THR A 126 17.74 -3.70 18.44
CA THR A 126 18.52 -2.47 18.24
C THR A 126 18.43 -1.95 16.81
N PRO A 127 18.66 -0.64 16.58
CA PRO A 127 18.74 -0.08 15.23
C PRO A 127 19.79 -0.79 14.35
N ALA A 128 20.93 -1.18 14.91
CA ALA A 128 21.98 -1.89 14.18
C ALA A 128 21.52 -3.27 13.67
N MET A 129 20.69 -3.99 14.44
CA MET A 129 20.09 -5.26 13.96
C MET A 129 19.14 -5.03 12.81
N VAL A 130 18.38 -3.94 12.84
CA VAL A 130 17.44 -3.56 11.75
C VAL A 130 18.21 -3.13 10.52
N ASP A 131 19.29 -2.36 10.65
CA ASP A 131 20.17 -1.99 9.53
C ASP A 131 20.79 -3.24 8.87
N LYS A 132 21.27 -4.20 9.69
CA LYS A 132 21.79 -5.49 9.19
C LYS A 132 20.70 -6.28 8.43
N MET A 133 19.46 -6.29 8.90
CA MET A 133 18.34 -6.91 8.19
C MET A 133 18.18 -6.29 6.80
N PHE A 134 18.23 -4.96 6.68
CA PHE A 134 18.10 -4.29 5.38
C PHE A 134 19.23 -4.69 4.43
N GLN A 135 20.47 -4.74 4.93
CA GLN A 135 21.61 -5.18 4.14
C GLN A 135 21.41 -6.62 3.64
N GLN A 136 21.00 -7.53 4.52
CA GLN A 136 20.74 -8.92 4.15
C GLN A 136 19.61 -9.09 3.11
N ILE A 137 18.59 -8.22 3.15
CA ILE A 137 17.54 -8.18 2.12
C ILE A 137 18.12 -7.79 0.76
N ILE A 138 19.01 -6.79 0.74
CA ILE A 138 19.67 -6.29 -0.49
C ILE A 138 20.67 -7.33 -1.02
N ASP A 139 21.48 -7.93 -0.14
CA ASP A 139 22.49 -8.96 -0.50
C ASP A 139 21.86 -10.19 -1.16
N LYS A 140 20.57 -10.47 -0.86
CA LYS A 140 19.79 -11.50 -1.57
C LYS A 140 19.34 -11.11 -2.98
N GLY A 141 19.77 -9.95 -3.47
CA GLY A 141 19.39 -9.43 -4.79
C GLY A 141 18.01 -8.77 -4.85
N LEU A 142 17.38 -8.50 -3.69
CA LEU A 142 16.11 -7.80 -3.64
C LEU A 142 16.30 -6.29 -3.78
N LYS A 143 15.30 -5.61 -4.35
CA LYS A 143 15.37 -4.17 -4.56
C LYS A 143 15.41 -3.39 -3.24
N PRO A 144 16.14 -2.25 -3.16
CA PRO A 144 16.11 -1.35 -2.00
C PRO A 144 14.70 -0.93 -1.57
N SER A 145 13.76 -0.83 -2.52
CA SER A 145 12.34 -0.55 -2.25
C SER A 145 11.66 -1.64 -1.42
N THR A 146 12.10 -2.90 -1.52
CA THR A 146 11.60 -4.02 -0.69
C THR A 146 12.04 -3.83 0.77
N ALA A 147 13.31 -3.50 1.00
CA ALA A 147 13.83 -3.19 2.34
C ALA A 147 13.15 -1.93 2.93
N ALA A 148 12.93 -0.90 2.13
CA ALA A 148 12.16 0.29 2.54
C ALA A 148 10.70 -0.07 2.91
N GLY A 149 10.08 -1.00 2.19
CA GLY A 149 8.76 -1.55 2.53
C GLY A 149 8.76 -2.26 3.88
N ALA A 150 9.76 -3.11 4.14
CA ALA A 150 9.94 -3.79 5.42
C ALA A 150 10.16 -2.79 6.58
N LYS A 151 11.00 -1.76 6.37
CA LYS A 151 11.19 -0.65 7.32
C LYS A 151 9.87 0.02 7.70
N ARG A 152 9.04 0.33 6.71
CA ARG A 152 7.75 0.99 6.93
C ARG A 152 6.84 0.14 7.81
N VAL A 153 6.66 -1.15 7.49
CA VAL A 153 5.80 -2.06 8.25
C VAL A 153 6.32 -2.22 9.68
N LEU A 154 7.62 -2.50 9.85
CA LEU A 154 8.26 -2.65 11.15
C LEU A 154 8.14 -1.36 11.98
N SER A 155 8.36 -0.19 11.38
CA SER A 155 8.27 1.10 12.06
C SER A 155 6.85 1.39 12.57
N VAL A 156 5.80 1.03 11.80
CA VAL A 156 4.41 1.17 12.26
C VAL A 156 4.15 0.27 13.45
N ALA A 157 4.49 -1.02 13.36
CA ALA A 157 4.29 -1.98 14.44
C ALA A 157 5.05 -1.59 15.71
N LEU A 158 6.33 -1.21 15.60
CA LEU A 158 7.13 -0.75 16.74
C LEU A 158 6.64 0.58 17.35
N SER A 159 6.01 1.46 16.53
CA SER A 159 5.36 2.67 17.06
C SER A 159 4.17 2.32 17.96
N HIS A 160 3.42 1.25 17.62
CA HIS A 160 2.36 0.72 18.49
C HIS A 160 2.95 0.08 19.76
N ALA A 161 4.00 -0.74 19.63
CA ALA A 161 4.69 -1.30 20.79
C ALA A 161 5.16 -0.21 21.77
N ARG A 162 5.65 0.92 21.23
CA ARG A 162 6.03 2.08 22.05
C ARG A 162 4.84 2.75 22.72
N LYS A 163 3.72 2.94 22.04
CA LYS A 163 2.48 3.48 22.64
C LYS A 163 2.00 2.62 23.80
N TYR A 164 2.07 1.31 23.68
CA TYR A 164 1.73 0.35 24.74
C TYR A 164 2.86 0.15 25.78
N ARG A 165 3.97 0.88 25.67
CA ARG A 165 5.13 0.81 26.57
C ARG A 165 5.81 -0.57 26.60
N TYR A 166 5.69 -1.37 25.56
CA TYR A 166 6.42 -2.63 25.42
C TYR A 166 7.90 -2.38 25.13
N ILE A 167 8.21 -1.28 24.43
CA ILE A 167 9.56 -0.78 24.15
C ILE A 167 9.62 0.72 24.43
N GLU A 168 10.84 1.24 24.63
CA GLU A 168 11.08 2.65 24.92
C GLU A 168 11.32 3.46 23.64
N THR A 169 12.05 2.88 22.68
CA THR A 169 12.41 3.50 21.40
C THR A 169 11.94 2.64 20.22
N ASN A 170 11.87 3.23 19.04
CA ASN A 170 11.51 2.53 17.82
C ASN A 170 12.75 2.27 16.97
N ALA A 171 13.35 1.09 17.14
CA ALA A 171 14.58 0.71 16.46
C ALA A 171 14.52 0.88 14.92
N ALA A 172 13.34 0.78 14.30
CA ALA A 172 13.22 0.96 12.84
C ALA A 172 13.26 2.44 12.40
N LYS A 173 12.92 3.39 13.30
CA LYS A 173 13.05 4.83 13.03
C LYS A 173 14.47 5.32 13.19
N ASP A 174 15.18 4.74 14.14
CA ASP A 174 16.50 5.18 14.56
C ASP A 174 17.65 4.55 13.74
N THR A 175 17.32 3.88 12.63
CA THR A 175 18.27 3.28 11.67
C THR A 175 19.01 4.34 10.87
N LEU A 176 20.26 4.08 10.54
CA LEU A 176 21.11 4.95 9.72
C LEU A 176 20.89 4.73 8.21
N THR A 177 20.41 3.54 7.82
CA THR A 177 20.20 3.18 6.41
C THR A 177 19.23 4.13 5.73
N LYS A 178 19.72 4.81 4.69
CA LYS A 178 18.92 5.62 3.76
C LYS A 178 18.74 4.82 2.47
N PHE A 179 17.49 4.60 2.10
CA PHE A 179 17.19 3.99 0.79
C PHE A 179 17.24 5.09 -0.27
N GLY A 180 17.95 4.84 -1.36
CA GLY A 180 17.96 5.73 -2.52
C GLY A 180 16.55 5.92 -3.11
N LYS A 181 16.41 6.90 -4.02
CA LYS A 181 15.20 7.02 -4.83
C LYS A 181 15.00 5.68 -5.56
N GLY A 182 13.75 5.19 -5.59
CA GLY A 182 13.39 3.99 -6.35
C GLY A 182 13.74 4.11 -7.84
N ASP A 183 13.52 3.03 -8.59
CA ASP A 183 13.69 3.04 -10.05
C ASP A 183 12.94 4.23 -10.65
N LYS A 184 13.53 4.86 -11.68
CA LYS A 184 12.88 5.96 -12.41
C LYS A 184 11.51 5.48 -12.92
N THR A 185 10.49 6.27 -12.69
CA THR A 185 9.17 6.02 -13.30
C THR A 185 9.33 6.09 -14.81
N PRO A 186 8.80 5.14 -15.59
CA PRO A 186 8.79 5.23 -17.04
C PRO A 186 8.19 6.56 -17.50
N ASP A 187 8.70 7.10 -18.60
CA ASP A 187 8.11 8.29 -19.20
C ASP A 187 6.67 8.00 -19.62
N PRO A 188 5.73 8.94 -19.45
CA PRO A 188 4.35 8.77 -19.85
C PRO A 188 4.25 8.63 -21.36
N TYR A 189 3.29 7.86 -21.85
CA TYR A 189 3.03 7.78 -23.28
C TYR A 189 2.55 9.11 -23.85
N THR A 190 3.00 9.43 -25.06
CA THR A 190 2.46 10.56 -25.83
C THR A 190 1.05 10.23 -26.34
N PRO A 191 0.26 11.25 -26.78
CA PRO A 191 -1.04 11.00 -27.41
C PRO A 191 -0.97 10.01 -28.58
N GLU A 192 0.13 10.04 -29.38
CA GLU A 192 0.35 9.12 -30.51
C GLU A 192 0.50 7.67 -30.02
N GLN A 193 1.25 7.47 -28.93
CA GLN A 193 1.45 6.14 -28.33
C GLN A 193 0.17 5.62 -27.68
N VAL A 194 -0.63 6.49 -27.06
CA VAL A 194 -1.95 6.12 -26.54
C VAL A 194 -2.86 5.67 -27.67
N LYS A 195 -2.93 6.45 -28.75
CA LYS A 195 -3.70 6.08 -29.96
C LYS A 195 -3.25 4.75 -30.56
N ALA A 196 -1.95 4.57 -30.72
CA ALA A 196 -1.37 3.33 -31.23
C ALA A 196 -1.72 2.12 -30.34
N LEU A 197 -1.66 2.27 -29.01
CA LEU A 197 -2.05 1.21 -28.08
C LEU A 197 -3.55 0.89 -28.22
N MET A 198 -4.43 1.91 -28.26
CA MET A 198 -5.87 1.71 -28.45
C MET A 198 -6.17 0.92 -29.72
N GLN A 199 -5.53 1.26 -30.85
CA GLN A 199 -5.71 0.58 -32.13
C GLN A 199 -5.22 -0.89 -32.08
N ARG A 200 -4.09 -1.15 -31.42
CA ARG A 200 -3.48 -2.48 -31.35
C ARG A 200 -4.22 -3.45 -30.41
N VAL A 201 -5.03 -2.93 -29.48
CA VAL A 201 -5.85 -3.75 -28.56
C VAL A 201 -7.31 -3.83 -28.97
N GLU A 202 -7.68 -3.26 -30.13
CA GLU A 202 -9.05 -3.26 -30.62
C GLU A 202 -9.61 -4.68 -30.74
N GLY A 203 -10.84 -4.90 -30.27
CA GLY A 203 -11.52 -6.18 -30.28
C GLY A 203 -10.98 -7.21 -29.27
N THR A 204 -9.97 -6.87 -28.49
CA THR A 204 -9.42 -7.75 -27.46
C THR A 204 -10.00 -7.44 -26.07
N VAL A 205 -9.75 -8.31 -25.10
CA VAL A 205 -10.09 -8.09 -23.67
C VAL A 205 -9.41 -6.84 -23.07
N TRP A 206 -8.39 -6.32 -23.74
CA TRP A 206 -7.64 -5.14 -23.32
C TRP A 206 -8.24 -3.81 -23.80
N GLU A 207 -9.18 -3.83 -24.74
CA GLU A 207 -9.73 -2.61 -25.32
C GLU A 207 -10.32 -1.68 -24.25
N MET A 208 -11.34 -2.11 -23.50
CA MET A 208 -11.93 -1.26 -22.46
C MET A 208 -10.99 -0.94 -21.29
N PRO A 209 -10.16 -1.87 -20.78
CA PRO A 209 -9.13 -1.52 -19.81
C PRO A 209 -8.17 -0.42 -20.25
N VAL A 210 -7.74 -0.42 -21.51
CA VAL A 210 -6.85 0.60 -22.08
C VAL A 210 -7.58 1.93 -22.27
N ILE A 211 -8.83 1.92 -22.77
CA ILE A 211 -9.67 3.13 -22.88
C ILE A 211 -9.85 3.79 -21.50
N LEU A 212 -10.30 3.05 -20.51
CA LEU A 212 -10.57 3.61 -19.18
C LEU A 212 -9.28 4.02 -18.44
N GLY A 213 -8.19 3.27 -18.65
CA GLY A 213 -6.88 3.58 -18.06
C GLY A 213 -6.13 4.71 -18.76
N GLY A 214 -6.10 4.69 -20.10
CA GLY A 214 -5.33 5.60 -20.93
C GLY A 214 -6.00 6.94 -21.15
N LEU A 215 -7.32 6.98 -21.37
CA LEU A 215 -8.07 8.21 -21.60
C LEU A 215 -8.55 8.88 -20.30
N TYR A 216 -9.08 8.10 -19.35
CA TYR A 216 -9.66 8.64 -18.11
C TYR A 216 -8.72 8.56 -16.90
N GLY A 217 -7.61 7.84 -17.00
CA GLY A 217 -6.68 7.67 -15.88
C GLY A 217 -7.27 6.94 -14.67
N MET A 218 -8.24 6.06 -14.87
CA MET A 218 -8.87 5.29 -13.79
C MET A 218 -7.88 4.32 -13.13
N ARG A 219 -8.09 4.05 -11.84
CA ARG A 219 -7.29 3.01 -11.17
C ARG A 219 -7.70 1.63 -11.65
N ARG A 220 -6.76 0.69 -11.74
CA ARG A 220 -7.02 -0.69 -12.18
C ARG A 220 -8.23 -1.32 -11.48
N SER A 221 -8.36 -1.17 -10.17
CA SER A 221 -9.48 -1.77 -9.43
C SER A 221 -10.82 -1.06 -9.70
N GLU A 222 -10.80 0.23 -10.05
CA GLU A 222 -11.98 1.00 -10.47
C GLU A 222 -12.43 0.56 -11.87
N ILE A 223 -11.49 0.36 -12.80
CA ILE A 223 -11.75 -0.16 -14.16
C ILE A 223 -12.42 -1.53 -14.09
N LEU A 224 -11.82 -2.45 -13.34
CA LEU A 224 -12.32 -3.83 -13.21
C LEU A 224 -13.59 -3.93 -12.36
N GLY A 225 -13.96 -2.88 -11.65
CA GLY A 225 -15.15 -2.82 -10.81
C GLY A 225 -16.23 -1.87 -11.36
N LEU A 226 -16.04 -1.26 -12.53
CA LEU A 226 -17.08 -0.44 -13.16
C LEU A 226 -18.24 -1.33 -13.60
N ARG A 227 -19.46 -0.97 -13.18
CA ARG A 227 -20.68 -1.69 -13.52
C ARG A 227 -21.53 -0.89 -14.51
N TRP A 228 -22.29 -1.59 -15.35
CA TRP A 228 -23.19 -0.96 -16.32
C TRP A 228 -24.26 -0.08 -15.67
N ARG A 229 -24.78 -0.46 -14.51
CA ARG A 229 -25.72 0.37 -13.74
C ARG A 229 -25.19 1.74 -13.33
N ASN A 230 -23.85 1.91 -13.34
CA ASN A 230 -23.17 3.17 -13.08
C ASN A 230 -22.81 3.92 -14.39
N VAL A 231 -23.24 3.44 -15.55
CA VAL A 231 -23.01 4.03 -16.88
C VAL A 231 -24.33 4.51 -17.45
N ASP A 232 -24.42 5.81 -17.67
CA ASP A 232 -25.58 6.47 -18.27
C ASP A 232 -25.23 6.90 -19.70
N LEU A 233 -25.61 6.05 -20.67
CA LEU A 233 -25.35 6.31 -22.10
C LEU A 233 -26.29 7.35 -22.70
N GLU A 234 -27.42 7.68 -22.05
CA GLU A 234 -28.35 8.73 -22.50
C GLU A 234 -27.77 10.10 -22.18
N ASN A 235 -27.28 10.29 -20.92
CA ASN A 235 -26.67 11.53 -20.48
C ASN A 235 -25.15 11.59 -20.72
N ASN A 236 -24.57 10.57 -21.34
CA ASN A 236 -23.13 10.45 -21.59
C ASN A 236 -22.28 10.67 -20.32
N THR A 237 -22.59 9.92 -19.24
CA THR A 237 -21.84 9.98 -17.99
C THR A 237 -21.64 8.60 -17.39
N PHE A 238 -20.65 8.49 -16.50
CA PHE A 238 -20.52 7.30 -15.65
C PHE A 238 -19.99 7.68 -14.26
N ASP A 239 -20.38 6.89 -13.26
CA ASP A 239 -20.04 7.10 -11.86
C ASP A 239 -18.99 6.08 -11.41
N VAL A 240 -17.88 6.58 -10.87
CA VAL A 240 -16.82 5.76 -10.27
C VAL A 240 -17.05 5.71 -8.76
N THR A 241 -18.01 4.90 -8.33
CA THR A 241 -18.44 4.76 -6.93
C THR A 241 -18.01 3.46 -6.28
N GLU A 242 -17.51 2.52 -7.08
CA GLU A 242 -17.15 1.18 -6.66
C GLU A 242 -15.79 0.77 -7.24
N GLN A 243 -15.18 -0.25 -6.66
CA GLN A 243 -13.99 -0.92 -7.20
C GLN A 243 -14.06 -2.41 -6.97
N LEU A 244 -13.37 -3.18 -7.82
CA LEU A 244 -13.24 -4.63 -7.65
C LEU A 244 -12.69 -4.95 -6.26
N PRO A 245 -13.29 -5.88 -5.49
CA PRO A 245 -12.79 -6.27 -4.18
C PRO A 245 -11.39 -6.89 -4.29
N PHE A 246 -10.63 -6.81 -3.20
CA PHE A 246 -9.25 -7.31 -3.16
C PHE A 246 -9.17 -8.82 -3.42
N LYS A 247 -10.14 -9.58 -2.93
CA LYS A 247 -10.29 -11.01 -3.20
C LYS A 247 -11.55 -11.23 -4.02
N VAL A 248 -11.37 -11.70 -5.23
CA VAL A 248 -12.45 -12.08 -6.12
C VAL A 248 -12.74 -13.58 -5.92
N PRO A 249 -14.00 -13.97 -5.75
CA PRO A 249 -14.34 -15.38 -5.62
C PRO A 249 -13.93 -16.18 -6.86
N SER A 250 -13.05 -17.17 -6.68
CA SER A 250 -12.56 -17.99 -7.82
C SER A 250 -13.50 -19.14 -8.18
N LYS A 251 -14.29 -19.63 -7.20
CA LYS A 251 -15.19 -20.77 -7.41
C LYS A 251 -16.54 -20.36 -7.95
N THR A 252 -17.20 -19.39 -7.30
CA THR A 252 -18.54 -18.93 -7.69
C THR A 252 -18.50 -17.98 -8.90
N LYS A 253 -17.37 -17.32 -9.14
CA LYS A 253 -17.19 -16.28 -10.17
C LYS A 253 -18.21 -15.13 -10.08
N VAL A 254 -18.96 -15.04 -8.98
CA VAL A 254 -19.94 -13.99 -8.70
C VAL A 254 -19.45 -13.10 -7.58
N ILE A 255 -19.60 -11.79 -7.76
CA ILE A 255 -19.21 -10.77 -6.76
C ILE A 255 -20.47 -10.38 -5.99
N GLU A 256 -20.54 -10.80 -4.73
CA GLU A 256 -21.66 -10.47 -3.85
C GLU A 256 -21.62 -8.99 -3.43
N GLU A 257 -20.43 -8.47 -3.10
CA GLU A 257 -20.25 -7.11 -2.63
C GLU A 257 -19.02 -6.45 -3.27
N MET A 258 -19.21 -5.24 -3.78
CA MET A 258 -18.12 -4.41 -4.30
C MET A 258 -17.43 -3.64 -3.17
N ALA A 259 -16.17 -3.34 -3.35
CA ALA A 259 -15.45 -2.52 -2.38
C ALA A 259 -15.65 -1.02 -2.68
N PRO A 260 -15.69 -0.16 -1.66
CA PRO A 260 -15.68 1.29 -1.87
C PRO A 260 -14.36 1.72 -2.50
N PRO A 261 -14.35 2.77 -3.34
CA PRO A 261 -13.13 3.26 -3.96
C PRO A 261 -12.12 3.77 -2.90
N LYS A 262 -10.85 3.86 -3.27
CA LYS A 262 -9.81 4.39 -2.37
C LYS A 262 -9.92 5.89 -2.14
N SER A 263 -10.61 6.59 -3.02
CA SER A 263 -10.90 8.03 -2.99
C SER A 263 -12.42 8.23 -2.97
N ASN A 264 -12.85 9.48 -2.89
CA ASN A 264 -14.26 9.83 -3.04
C ASN A 264 -14.78 9.36 -4.41
N GLY A 265 -16.03 8.96 -4.47
CA GLY A 265 -16.72 8.69 -5.72
C GLY A 265 -16.72 9.93 -6.61
N ARG A 266 -16.76 9.73 -7.91
CA ARG A 266 -16.79 10.83 -8.89
C ARG A 266 -17.61 10.48 -10.11
N LYS A 267 -18.31 11.49 -10.64
CA LYS A 267 -18.98 11.41 -11.95
C LYS A 267 -18.05 11.93 -13.03
N LEU A 268 -17.97 11.20 -14.13
CA LEU A 268 -17.16 11.54 -15.31
C LEU A 268 -18.02 11.54 -16.56
N PRO A 269 -17.77 12.46 -17.52
CA PRO A 269 -18.46 12.47 -18.80
C PRO A 269 -17.92 11.38 -19.73
N ILE A 270 -18.77 10.77 -20.53
CA ILE A 270 -18.38 9.94 -21.67
C ILE A 270 -18.20 10.88 -22.86
N THR A 271 -16.97 11.03 -23.32
CA THR A 271 -16.63 11.90 -24.45
C THR A 271 -17.00 11.25 -25.78
N GLU A 272 -17.07 12.05 -26.86
CA GLU A 272 -17.38 11.55 -28.21
C GLU A 272 -16.39 10.45 -28.63
N LEU A 273 -15.11 10.60 -28.37
CA LEU A 273 -14.11 9.57 -28.65
C LEU A 273 -14.37 8.27 -27.90
N ALA A 274 -14.79 8.33 -26.64
CA ALA A 274 -14.95 7.15 -25.79
C ALA A 274 -16.30 6.43 -26.00
N ARG A 275 -17.35 7.14 -26.38
CA ARG A 275 -18.72 6.62 -26.49
C ARG A 275 -18.85 5.37 -27.37
N PRO A 276 -18.23 5.31 -28.57
CA PRO A 276 -18.31 4.11 -29.42
C PRO A 276 -17.77 2.85 -28.74
N PHE A 277 -16.72 2.97 -27.87
CA PHE A 277 -16.16 1.82 -27.17
C PHE A 277 -17.13 1.27 -26.10
N PHE A 278 -17.85 2.14 -25.38
CA PHE A 278 -18.88 1.70 -24.45
C PHE A 278 -20.01 0.97 -25.17
N LEU A 279 -20.50 1.50 -26.29
CA LEU A 279 -21.55 0.86 -27.08
C LEU A 279 -21.11 -0.48 -27.67
N LYS A 280 -19.90 -0.56 -28.23
CA LYS A 280 -19.29 -1.80 -28.73
C LYS A 280 -19.16 -2.85 -27.65
N GLN A 281 -18.67 -2.45 -26.47
CA GLN A 281 -18.49 -3.34 -25.32
C GLN A 281 -19.82 -3.92 -24.85
N LEU A 282 -20.86 -3.09 -24.74
CA LEU A 282 -22.21 -3.53 -24.35
C LEU A 282 -22.75 -4.55 -25.37
N ALA A 283 -22.73 -4.22 -26.64
CA ALA A 283 -23.19 -5.11 -27.71
C ALA A 283 -22.43 -6.43 -27.75
N MET A 284 -21.11 -6.39 -27.55
CA MET A 284 -20.27 -7.60 -27.49
C MET A 284 -20.68 -8.52 -26.33
N GLN A 285 -20.93 -7.96 -25.14
CA GLN A 285 -21.31 -8.75 -23.98
C GLN A 285 -22.71 -9.37 -24.14
N GLU A 286 -23.65 -8.69 -24.75
CA GLU A 286 -24.96 -9.28 -25.09
C GLU A 286 -24.82 -10.48 -26.06
N VAL A 287 -23.99 -10.36 -27.07
CA VAL A 287 -23.70 -11.48 -28.00
C VAL A 287 -23.04 -12.65 -27.26
N GLN A 288 -22.10 -12.37 -26.34
CA GLN A 288 -21.44 -13.41 -25.53
C GLN A 288 -22.43 -14.13 -24.61
N LYS A 289 -23.37 -13.39 -24.02
CA LYS A 289 -24.42 -13.92 -23.15
C LYS A 289 -25.39 -14.82 -23.93
N GLU A 290 -25.82 -14.37 -25.08
CA GLU A 290 -26.66 -15.15 -26.00
C GLU A 290 -25.95 -16.44 -26.47
N GLN A 291 -24.68 -16.33 -26.83
CA GLN A 291 -23.89 -17.48 -27.30
C GLN A 291 -23.70 -18.50 -26.15
N ALA A 292 -23.42 -18.06 -24.95
CA ALA A 292 -23.34 -18.93 -23.77
C ALA A 292 -24.65 -19.68 -23.53
N ALA A 293 -25.79 -19.00 -23.68
CA ALA A 293 -27.10 -19.62 -23.55
C ALA A 293 -27.35 -20.66 -24.64
N LYS A 294 -27.00 -20.38 -25.89
CA LYS A 294 -27.11 -21.32 -27.02
C LYS A 294 -26.22 -22.55 -26.83
N ASP A 295 -25.02 -22.36 -26.28
CA ASP A 295 -24.06 -23.43 -26.02
C ASP A 295 -24.35 -24.23 -24.75
N GLY A 296 -25.34 -23.83 -23.95
CA GLY A 296 -25.63 -24.42 -22.63
C GLY A 296 -24.52 -24.20 -21.60
N LYS A 297 -23.69 -23.17 -21.79
CA LYS A 297 -22.59 -22.81 -20.87
C LYS A 297 -23.05 -21.75 -19.88
N PRO A 298 -22.50 -21.74 -18.63
CA PRO A 298 -22.84 -20.73 -17.65
C PRO A 298 -22.28 -19.35 -18.07
N TYR A 299 -23.10 -18.29 -17.93
CA TYR A 299 -22.69 -16.91 -17.98
C TYR A 299 -22.84 -16.28 -16.61
N TYR A 300 -21.78 -15.64 -16.09
CA TYR A 300 -21.72 -15.05 -14.75
C TYR A 300 -22.01 -13.55 -14.83
N ASP A 301 -23.28 -13.18 -14.78
CA ASP A 301 -23.69 -11.78 -14.87
C ASP A 301 -23.33 -11.03 -13.57
N ASN A 302 -22.21 -10.32 -13.62
CA ASN A 302 -21.72 -9.46 -12.54
C ASN A 302 -21.98 -7.96 -12.82
N ASP A 303 -22.71 -7.64 -13.87
CA ASP A 303 -22.96 -6.26 -14.32
C ASP A 303 -21.67 -5.46 -14.63
N LEU A 304 -20.55 -6.14 -14.91
CA LEU A 304 -19.25 -5.49 -15.12
C LEU A 304 -19.09 -5.01 -16.57
N VAL A 305 -18.61 -3.77 -16.73
CA VAL A 305 -18.19 -3.24 -18.04
C VAL A 305 -16.97 -4.00 -18.56
N VAL A 306 -16.06 -4.38 -17.67
CA VAL A 306 -14.85 -5.15 -18.01
C VAL A 306 -14.94 -6.53 -17.39
N ALA A 307 -15.27 -7.53 -18.20
CA ALA A 307 -15.43 -8.91 -17.80
C ALA A 307 -14.73 -9.87 -18.77
N LYS A 308 -14.63 -11.13 -18.39
CA LYS A 308 -14.27 -12.21 -19.30
C LYS A 308 -15.43 -12.54 -20.23
N PRO A 309 -15.19 -13.29 -21.33
CA PRO A 309 -16.28 -13.67 -22.25
C PRO A 309 -17.42 -14.47 -21.58
N ASP A 310 -17.13 -15.17 -20.46
CA ASP A 310 -18.13 -15.86 -19.65
C ASP A 310 -18.82 -14.96 -18.60
N GLY A 311 -18.58 -13.64 -18.62
CA GLY A 311 -19.09 -12.68 -17.64
C GLY A 311 -18.35 -12.68 -16.29
N ALA A 312 -17.40 -13.59 -16.09
CA ALA A 312 -16.65 -13.65 -14.84
C ALA A 312 -15.68 -12.45 -14.69
N PRO A 313 -15.39 -12.03 -13.46
CA PRO A 313 -14.48 -10.93 -13.20
C PRO A 313 -13.04 -11.26 -13.59
N ILE A 314 -12.31 -10.27 -14.09
CA ILE A 314 -10.86 -10.36 -14.37
C ILE A 314 -10.08 -10.07 -13.10
N ALA A 315 -9.16 -10.96 -12.72
CA ALA A 315 -8.32 -10.75 -11.55
C ALA A 315 -7.35 -9.56 -11.76
N ALA A 316 -7.28 -8.67 -10.77
CA ALA A 316 -6.37 -7.52 -10.82
C ALA A 316 -4.88 -7.91 -10.93
N SER A 317 -4.49 -9.07 -10.40
CA SER A 317 -3.14 -9.64 -10.55
C SER A 317 -2.85 -10.04 -12.00
N TRP A 318 -3.83 -10.60 -12.70
CA TRP A 318 -3.72 -10.99 -14.10
C TRP A 318 -3.41 -9.75 -14.98
N VAL A 319 -4.18 -8.67 -14.82
CA VAL A 319 -3.91 -7.42 -15.55
C VAL A 319 -2.47 -6.94 -15.33
N SER A 320 -1.98 -6.95 -14.09
CA SER A 320 -0.62 -6.51 -13.79
C SER A 320 0.48 -7.41 -14.36
N SER A 321 0.24 -8.71 -14.43
CA SER A 321 1.24 -9.67 -14.91
C SER A 321 1.25 -9.79 -16.44
N GLN A 322 0.10 -9.61 -17.09
CA GLN A 322 -0.03 -9.80 -18.54
C GLN A 322 0.20 -8.51 -19.33
N PHE A 323 -0.06 -7.32 -18.74
CA PHE A 323 0.08 -6.06 -19.48
C PHE A 323 1.50 -5.80 -20.01
N GLY A 324 2.53 -6.15 -19.23
CA GLY A 324 3.92 -6.03 -19.69
C GLY A 324 4.24 -6.94 -20.87
N LYS A 325 3.68 -8.15 -20.87
CA LYS A 325 3.82 -9.09 -22.01
C LYS A 325 3.06 -8.58 -23.23
N LEU A 326 1.84 -8.08 -23.05
CA LEU A 326 1.08 -7.45 -24.11
C LEU A 326 1.89 -6.35 -24.82
N LEU A 327 2.52 -5.44 -24.08
CA LEU A 327 3.32 -4.38 -24.66
C LEU A 327 4.57 -4.91 -25.38
N GLU A 328 5.19 -5.98 -24.88
CA GLU A 328 6.29 -6.67 -25.55
C GLU A 328 5.83 -7.29 -26.88
N ASP A 329 4.69 -7.98 -26.88
CA ASP A 329 4.09 -8.60 -28.09
C ASP A 329 3.68 -7.53 -29.13
N LEU A 330 3.28 -6.35 -28.67
CA LEU A 330 2.91 -5.21 -29.51
C LEU A 330 4.10 -4.33 -29.92
N ASP A 331 5.33 -4.67 -29.52
CA ASP A 331 6.55 -3.85 -29.73
C ASP A 331 6.38 -2.38 -29.27
N MET A 332 5.80 -2.20 -28.09
CA MET A 332 5.59 -0.89 -27.46
C MET A 332 6.52 -0.66 -26.27
N PRO A 333 6.88 0.60 -25.95
CA PRO A 333 7.68 0.91 -24.77
C PRO A 333 7.06 0.32 -23.49
N HIS A 334 7.88 -0.32 -22.67
CA HIS A 334 7.39 -0.98 -21.46
C HIS A 334 6.98 0.04 -20.38
N ILE A 335 5.71 0.01 -20.02
CA ILE A 335 5.14 0.70 -18.86
C ILE A 335 4.31 -0.30 -18.04
N ARG A 336 4.04 0.02 -16.79
CA ARG A 336 3.09 -0.77 -15.99
C ARG A 336 1.66 -0.33 -16.31
N PHE A 337 0.67 -1.18 -16.14
CA PHE A 337 -0.73 -0.81 -16.35
C PHE A 337 -1.14 0.46 -15.56
N HIS A 338 -0.60 0.65 -14.35
CA HIS A 338 -0.88 1.86 -13.56
C HIS A 338 -0.26 3.13 -14.15
N ASP A 339 0.76 3.00 -14.98
CA ASP A 339 1.41 4.15 -15.63
C ASP A 339 0.55 4.74 -16.77
N LEU A 340 -0.48 4.04 -17.26
CA LEU A 340 -1.53 4.62 -18.10
C LEU A 340 -2.24 5.78 -17.39
N ARG A 341 -2.46 5.67 -16.08
CA ARG A 341 -2.99 6.77 -15.28
C ARG A 341 -2.03 7.95 -15.19
N HIS A 342 -0.72 7.69 -15.07
CA HIS A 342 0.28 8.76 -15.13
C HIS A 342 0.31 9.42 -16.51
N THR A 343 0.16 8.63 -17.55
CA THR A 343 0.02 9.09 -18.95
C THR A 343 -1.17 10.04 -19.08
N ALA A 344 -2.36 9.62 -18.70
CA ALA A 344 -3.55 10.46 -18.77
C ALA A 344 -3.40 11.74 -17.94
N ALA A 345 -2.88 11.64 -16.71
CA ALA A 345 -2.64 12.78 -15.84
C ALA A 345 -1.70 13.82 -16.46
N THR A 346 -0.57 13.34 -16.99
CA THR A 346 0.45 14.21 -17.59
C THR A 346 -0.06 14.90 -18.83
N ASN A 347 -0.69 14.15 -19.75
CA ASN A 347 -1.21 14.70 -21.01
C ASN A 347 -2.36 15.71 -20.76
N MET A 348 -3.32 15.38 -19.89
CA MET A 348 -4.38 16.34 -19.51
C MET A 348 -3.77 17.62 -18.93
N HIS A 349 -2.82 17.50 -18.04
CA HIS A 349 -2.19 18.67 -17.42
C HIS A 349 -1.38 19.51 -18.42
N GLN A 350 -0.59 18.87 -19.29
CA GLN A 350 0.21 19.57 -20.31
C GLN A 350 -0.67 20.33 -21.31
N LEU A 351 -1.83 19.78 -21.67
CA LEU A 351 -2.74 20.39 -22.64
C LEU A 351 -3.62 21.49 -22.04
N THR A 352 -3.95 21.41 -20.76
CA THR A 352 -4.94 22.34 -20.17
C THR A 352 -4.39 23.25 -19.09
N GLY A 353 -3.26 22.92 -18.49
CA GLY A 353 -2.75 23.60 -17.29
C GLY A 353 -3.61 23.48 -16.05
N ASP A 354 -4.79 22.84 -16.16
CA ASP A 354 -5.79 22.77 -15.09
C ASP A 354 -5.55 21.59 -14.15
N PHE A 355 -4.66 21.80 -13.21
CA PHE A 355 -4.26 20.80 -12.25
C PHE A 355 -5.39 20.32 -11.33
N TYR A 356 -6.30 21.22 -10.93
CA TYR A 356 -7.41 20.88 -10.04
C TYR A 356 -8.42 19.97 -10.71
N THR A 357 -8.85 20.32 -11.92
CA THR A 357 -9.80 19.49 -12.68
C THR A 357 -9.19 18.12 -13.03
N VAL A 358 -7.90 18.06 -13.41
CA VAL A 358 -7.19 16.80 -13.61
C VAL A 358 -7.19 15.94 -12.33
N GLY A 359 -6.93 16.56 -11.17
CA GLY A 359 -7.01 15.87 -9.89
C GLY A 359 -8.38 15.27 -9.61
N GLU A 360 -9.46 16.01 -9.88
CA GLU A 360 -10.85 15.56 -9.73
C GLU A 360 -11.22 14.45 -10.71
N VAL A 361 -10.81 14.55 -11.97
CA VAL A 361 -10.99 13.47 -12.98
C VAL A 361 -10.31 12.19 -12.48
N LEU A 362 -9.12 12.31 -11.96
CA LEU A 362 -8.39 11.17 -11.41
C LEU A 362 -8.95 10.69 -10.06
N GLY A 363 -9.74 11.48 -9.35
CA GLY A 363 -10.19 11.22 -7.98
C GLY A 363 -9.03 11.25 -6.98
N HIS A 364 -8.15 12.22 -7.09
CA HIS A 364 -7.20 12.57 -6.04
C HIS A 364 -7.92 13.43 -5.01
N THR A 365 -7.65 13.20 -3.72
CA THR A 365 -8.00 14.19 -2.72
C THR A 365 -7.06 15.38 -2.90
N LEU A 366 -7.60 16.60 -2.84
CA LEU A 366 -6.82 17.83 -3.02
C LEU A 366 -5.65 17.96 -2.02
N ALA A 367 -5.78 17.38 -0.82
CA ALA A 367 -4.67 17.24 0.14
C ALA A 367 -3.46 16.40 -0.41
N GLY A 368 -3.68 15.51 -1.37
CA GLY A 368 -2.62 14.76 -2.04
C GLY A 368 -1.94 15.52 -3.16
N ILE A 369 -2.63 16.54 -3.71
CA ILE A 369 -2.13 17.37 -4.81
C ILE A 369 -1.12 18.40 -4.28
N GLY A 370 -1.42 19.07 -3.17
CA GLY A 370 -0.55 20.07 -2.57
C GLY A 370 0.78 19.53 -2.08
N ALA A 371 0.77 18.33 -1.52
CA ALA A 371 2.00 17.66 -1.12
C ALA A 371 2.95 17.37 -2.31
N SER A 372 2.42 17.17 -3.52
CA SER A 372 3.21 16.96 -4.74
C SER A 372 3.77 18.26 -5.32
N LEU A 373 3.18 19.40 -4.98
CA LEU A 373 3.61 20.75 -5.41
C LEU A 373 4.50 21.48 -4.39
N GLY A 374 4.76 20.87 -3.21
CA GLY A 374 5.53 21.51 -2.16
C GLY A 374 4.81 22.66 -1.44
N LEU A 375 3.49 22.78 -1.60
CA LEU A 375 2.67 23.81 -0.95
C LEU A 375 2.29 23.37 0.47
N SER A 376 2.16 24.34 1.40
CA SER A 376 1.89 24.00 2.80
C SER A 376 0.47 23.44 2.99
N MET A 377 0.37 22.30 3.64
CA MET A 377 -0.84 21.47 3.80
C MET A 377 -2.09 22.21 4.36
N ASN A 378 -1.92 23.33 5.03
CA ASN A 378 -3.03 23.99 5.73
C ASN A 378 -3.89 24.90 4.85
N PHE A 379 -3.31 25.57 3.86
CA PHE A 379 -4.04 26.48 2.98
C PHE A 379 -4.89 25.73 1.95
N GLU A 380 -4.36 24.67 1.39
CA GLU A 380 -5.02 23.87 0.36
C GLU A 380 -6.14 22.98 0.88
N ALA A 381 -5.98 22.38 2.05
CA ALA A 381 -7.04 21.54 2.66
C ALA A 381 -8.31 22.35 2.99
N VAL A 382 -8.19 23.64 3.24
CA VAL A 382 -9.33 24.53 3.51
C VAL A 382 -9.97 24.97 2.18
N THR A 383 -9.19 25.42 1.21
CA THR A 383 -9.70 25.86 -0.10
C THR A 383 -10.30 24.71 -0.91
N ALA A 384 -9.68 23.55 -0.82
CA ALA A 384 -10.09 22.32 -1.48
C ALA A 384 -11.49 21.80 -1.07
N ARG A 385 -11.98 22.14 0.11
CA ARG A 385 -13.33 21.76 0.56
C ARG A 385 -14.43 22.55 -0.14
N TYR A 386 -14.11 23.66 -0.80
CA TYR A 386 -15.05 24.58 -1.41
C TYR A 386 -15.03 24.58 -2.94
N VAL A 387 -14.10 23.85 -3.57
CA VAL A 387 -14.01 23.76 -5.03
C VAL A 387 -14.65 22.45 -5.49
N ASP A 388 -15.91 22.51 -5.86
CA ASP A 388 -16.60 21.46 -6.62
C ASP A 388 -16.37 21.72 -8.11
N VAL A 389 -15.63 20.81 -8.76
CA VAL A 389 -15.38 20.93 -10.19
C VAL A 389 -16.59 20.39 -10.95
N ARG A 390 -17.30 21.28 -11.65
CA ARG A 390 -18.47 20.95 -12.44
C ARG A 390 -18.16 19.92 -13.53
N LEU A 391 -19.17 19.16 -13.91
CA LEU A 391 -19.05 18.10 -14.92
C LEU A 391 -18.61 18.65 -16.28
N GLU A 392 -19.09 19.84 -16.63
CA GLU A 392 -18.72 20.56 -17.86
C GLU A 392 -17.22 20.83 -17.93
N ARG A 393 -16.63 21.27 -16.80
CA ARG A 393 -15.18 21.52 -16.75
C ARG A 393 -14.36 20.25 -16.86
N LYS A 394 -14.82 19.14 -16.25
CA LYS A 394 -14.21 17.81 -16.44
C LYS A 394 -14.30 17.39 -17.89
N LYS A 395 -15.43 17.68 -18.56
CA LYS A 395 -15.62 17.40 -19.99
C LYS A 395 -14.62 18.17 -20.85
N GLU A 396 -14.46 19.48 -20.63
CA GLU A 396 -13.48 20.30 -21.36
C GLU A 396 -12.06 19.76 -21.27
N VAL A 397 -11.60 19.38 -20.06
CA VAL A 397 -10.25 18.80 -19.84
C VAL A 397 -10.11 17.46 -20.57
N LEU A 398 -11.12 16.59 -20.49
CA LEU A 398 -11.11 15.31 -21.16
C LEU A 398 -11.19 15.46 -22.68
N ASP A 399 -12.04 16.34 -23.20
CA ASP A 399 -12.16 16.61 -24.63
C ASP A 399 -10.86 17.16 -25.23
N ALA A 400 -10.17 18.05 -24.52
CA ALA A 400 -8.86 18.56 -24.95
C ALA A 400 -7.84 17.43 -25.12
N TYR A 401 -7.77 16.52 -24.14
CA TYR A 401 -6.86 15.38 -24.20
C TYR A 401 -7.30 14.34 -25.23
N HIS A 402 -8.57 13.98 -25.26
CA HIS A 402 -9.10 12.97 -26.20
C HIS A 402 -9.00 13.45 -27.65
N SER A 403 -9.24 14.74 -27.92
CA SER A 403 -9.01 15.32 -29.26
C SER A 403 -7.53 15.29 -29.65
N ALA A 404 -6.61 15.48 -28.71
CA ALA A 404 -5.19 15.34 -29.00
C ALA A 404 -4.82 13.88 -29.36
N VAL A 405 -5.39 12.90 -28.66
CA VAL A 405 -5.22 11.47 -29.00
C VAL A 405 -5.85 11.15 -30.35
N GLU A 406 -7.06 11.61 -30.62
CA GLU A 406 -7.78 11.37 -31.90
C GLU A 406 -7.02 11.95 -33.08
N LYS A 407 -6.53 13.19 -32.98
CA LYS A 407 -5.81 13.92 -34.06
C LYS A 407 -4.34 13.52 -34.18
N ALA A 408 -3.80 12.78 -33.17
CA ALA A 408 -2.41 12.35 -33.20
C ALA A 408 -2.06 11.60 -34.48
N ALA A 409 -0.90 11.90 -35.06
CA ALA A 409 -0.40 11.16 -36.23
C ALA A 409 -0.10 9.69 -35.82
N PRO A 410 -0.22 8.73 -36.75
CA PRO A 410 0.18 7.36 -36.45
C PRO A 410 1.64 7.32 -36.04
N GLU A 411 1.94 6.56 -34.97
CA GLU A 411 3.32 6.41 -34.47
C GLU A 411 4.21 5.87 -35.60
N LYS A 412 5.24 6.61 -35.99
CA LYS A 412 6.22 6.11 -36.95
C LYS A 412 6.89 4.89 -36.33
N PRO A 413 7.05 3.78 -37.06
CA PRO A 413 7.83 2.64 -36.57
C PRO A 413 9.20 3.15 -36.16
N LYS A 414 9.65 2.86 -34.92
CA LYS A 414 11.04 3.12 -34.55
C LYS A 414 11.91 2.36 -35.52
N GLU A 415 12.82 3.06 -36.23
CA GLU A 415 13.91 2.39 -36.91
C GLU A 415 14.59 1.45 -35.92
N ALA A 416 14.58 0.16 -36.24
CA ALA A 416 15.08 -0.89 -35.36
C ALA A 416 16.57 -0.67 -35.16
N GLU A 417 16.97 -0.19 -33.98
CA GLU A 417 18.39 -0.36 -33.57
C GLU A 417 18.74 -1.83 -33.64
N PRO A 418 19.88 -2.24 -34.25
CA PRO A 418 20.23 -3.62 -34.46
C PRO A 418 20.36 -4.32 -33.08
N LYS A 419 19.43 -5.22 -32.79
CA LYS A 419 19.42 -6.08 -31.58
C LYS A 419 20.71 -6.90 -31.58
N LYS A 420 21.66 -6.59 -30.69
CA LYS A 420 22.78 -7.47 -30.36
C LYS A 420 22.24 -8.84 -29.94
N GLY A 421 22.58 -9.87 -30.73
CA GLY A 421 22.07 -11.21 -30.78
C GLY A 421 21.63 -11.84 -29.45
N LYS A 422 20.37 -12.22 -29.39
CA LYS A 422 19.91 -13.34 -28.55
C LYS A 422 19.29 -14.40 -29.47
N ARG A 423 19.73 -15.66 -29.26
CA ARG A 423 19.38 -16.85 -30.03
C ARG A 423 17.85 -16.97 -30.22
N ALA A 424 17.46 -17.32 -31.44
CA ALA A 424 16.09 -17.63 -31.84
C ALA A 424 15.48 -18.74 -30.97
N ALA A 425 14.46 -18.44 -30.20
CA ALA A 425 13.54 -19.40 -29.62
C ALA A 425 12.31 -19.46 -30.51
N LYS A 426 11.95 -20.69 -30.90
CA LYS A 426 10.85 -21.01 -31.82
C LYS A 426 9.54 -20.36 -31.39
N LYS A 427 8.91 -19.56 -32.28
CA LYS A 427 7.53 -19.11 -32.17
C LYS A 427 6.60 -20.32 -32.04
N LYS A 428 5.96 -20.46 -30.88
CA LYS A 428 4.67 -21.14 -30.77
C LYS A 428 3.62 -20.03 -30.64
N HIS A 429 2.75 -19.95 -31.62
CA HIS A 429 1.49 -19.23 -31.48
C HIS A 429 0.75 -19.90 -30.31
N SER A 430 0.64 -19.21 -29.21
CA SER A 430 -0.31 -19.55 -28.17
C SER A 430 -1.49 -18.57 -28.33
N GLU A 431 -2.63 -19.09 -28.72
CA GLU A 431 -3.91 -18.48 -28.43
C GLU A 431 -3.89 -18.09 -26.95
N ILE A 432 -4.24 -16.84 -26.66
CA ILE A 432 -4.26 -16.33 -25.30
C ILE A 432 -5.52 -16.90 -24.65
N ASP A 433 -5.39 -18.09 -24.06
CA ASP A 433 -6.44 -18.66 -23.21
C ASP A 433 -6.61 -17.80 -21.95
N LEU A 434 -7.85 -17.34 -21.79
CA LEU A 434 -8.38 -16.61 -20.63
C LEU A 434 -8.73 -17.55 -19.48
#